data_25a7ddb6a14bcacc48b63dd013271b93
#
_entry.id   25a7ddb6a14bcacc48b63dd013271b93
#
_cell.length_a   1.000
_cell.length_b   1.000
_cell.length_c   1.000
_cell.angle_alpha   90.00
_cell.angle_beta   90.00
_cell.angle_gamma   90.00
#
_symmetry.space_group_name_H-M   'P 1'
#
loop_
_entity.id
_entity.type
_entity.pdbx_description
1 polymer ?
#
loop_
_entity_poly.entity_id
_entity_poly.type
_entity_poly.pdbx_seq_one_letter_code
_entity_poly.pdbx_strand_id
1 'polypeptide(L)'
;MDATELLKKDHEAVRQLFAEFESAESDDSKLDTYEDLRQQLIIHARIEEEIFYPAVREADHDKAEKQVKEALTEHQQVKEMLVKLDGMASEVDADFAESIKKLAESVEHHVQEEENDIFVTARKIGNKQLGELGDRLQQRKDQLMEAGVDEDAQSAPQ
;
A
#
# COMPACT_ATOMS: atom_id res chain seq x y z
N MET A 1 14.37 1.21 -12.30
CA MET A 1 14.03 0.86 -10.89
C MET A 1 13.34 -0.49 -10.89
N ASP A 2 13.86 -1.45 -10.16
CA ASP A 2 13.21 -2.75 -10.11
C ASP A 2 11.98 -2.72 -9.19
N ALA A 3 11.23 -3.83 -9.17
CA ALA A 3 9.97 -3.91 -8.43
C ALA A 3 10.14 -3.62 -6.94
N THR A 4 11.16 -4.21 -6.31
CA THR A 4 11.36 -4.01 -4.87
C THR A 4 11.77 -2.58 -4.53
N GLU A 5 12.59 -1.97 -5.38
CA GLU A 5 12.97 -0.57 -5.20
C GLU A 5 11.78 0.37 -5.31
N LEU A 6 10.92 0.14 -6.30
CA LEU A 6 9.70 0.93 -6.49
C LEU A 6 8.79 0.82 -5.27
N LEU A 7 8.57 -0.41 -4.80
CA LEU A 7 7.68 -0.64 -3.66
C LEU A 7 8.25 -0.06 -2.36
N LYS A 8 9.57 -0.13 -2.18
CA LYS A 8 10.21 0.52 -1.02
C LYS A 8 10.04 2.03 -1.06
N LYS A 9 10.12 2.61 -2.26
CA LYS A 9 9.91 4.04 -2.42
C LYS A 9 8.47 4.43 -2.07
N ASP A 10 7.50 3.59 -2.42
CA ASP A 10 6.12 3.78 -1.99
C ASP A 10 5.99 3.74 -0.47
N HIS A 11 6.70 2.80 0.17
CA HIS A 11 6.70 2.71 1.64
C HIS A 11 7.20 4.00 2.28
N GLU A 12 8.27 4.57 1.73
CA GLU A 12 8.82 5.83 2.23
C GLU A 12 7.83 6.99 2.03
N ALA A 13 7.16 7.02 0.88
CA ALA A 13 6.16 8.05 0.61
C ALA A 13 5.01 7.99 1.61
N VAL A 14 4.57 6.78 1.96
CA VAL A 14 3.51 6.59 2.94
C VAL A 14 3.96 7.02 4.34
N ARG A 15 5.19 6.66 4.73
CA ARG A 15 5.75 7.10 6.02
C ARG A 15 5.78 8.61 6.11
N GLN A 16 6.16 9.26 5.02
CA GLN A 16 6.20 10.71 4.96
C GLN A 16 4.82 11.33 5.12
N LEU A 17 3.80 10.75 4.48
CA LEU A 17 2.43 11.22 4.60
C LEU A 17 1.90 11.09 6.03
N PHE A 18 2.23 10.01 6.73
CA PHE A 18 1.87 9.89 8.15
C PHE A 18 2.52 11.00 8.99
N ALA A 19 3.79 11.30 8.73
CA ALA A 19 4.50 12.38 9.42
C ALA A 19 3.88 13.75 9.11
N GLU A 20 3.51 13.98 7.86
CA GLU A 20 2.84 15.22 7.44
C GLU A 20 1.49 15.38 8.12
N PHE A 21 0.72 14.29 8.22
CA PHE A 21 -0.55 14.33 8.95
C PHE A 21 -0.35 14.78 10.38
N GLU A 22 0.63 14.19 11.05
CA GLU A 22 0.89 14.49 12.45
C GLU A 22 1.33 15.95 12.65
N SER A 23 2.13 16.49 11.73
CA SER A 23 2.66 17.85 11.85
C SER A 23 1.78 18.93 11.23
N ALA A 24 0.72 18.56 10.52
CA ALA A 24 -0.19 19.52 9.90
C ALA A 24 -0.85 20.40 10.96
N GLU A 25 -0.94 21.69 10.69
CA GLU A 25 -1.39 22.68 11.70
C GLU A 25 -2.89 22.96 11.67
N SER A 26 -3.60 22.53 10.61
CA SER A 26 -5.03 22.76 10.51
C SER A 26 -5.75 21.46 10.21
N ASP A 27 -7.04 21.41 10.54
CA ASP A 27 -7.88 20.26 10.22
C ASP A 27 -7.99 20.05 8.71
N ASP A 28 -8.10 21.13 7.94
CA ASP A 28 -8.15 21.04 6.48
C ASP A 28 -6.88 20.41 5.92
N SER A 29 -5.70 20.81 6.41
CA SER A 29 -4.43 20.21 5.99
C SER A 29 -4.36 18.73 6.36
N LYS A 30 -4.85 18.38 7.56
CA LYS A 30 -4.87 16.98 7.98
C LYS A 30 -5.78 16.13 7.07
N LEU A 31 -6.93 16.65 6.71
CA LEU A 31 -7.85 15.92 5.82
C LEU A 31 -7.29 15.79 4.41
N ASP A 32 -6.63 16.82 3.90
CA ASP A 32 -5.96 16.74 2.61
C ASP A 32 -4.86 15.68 2.61
N THR A 33 -4.07 15.65 3.67
CA THR A 33 -3.02 14.64 3.82
C THR A 33 -3.61 13.24 3.93
N TYR A 34 -4.72 13.09 4.65
CA TYR A 34 -5.41 11.81 4.74
C TYR A 34 -5.87 11.33 3.35
N GLU A 35 -6.42 12.23 2.52
CA GLU A 35 -6.84 11.86 1.17
C GLU A 35 -5.66 11.36 0.32
N ASP A 36 -4.52 12.02 0.41
CA ASP A 36 -3.31 11.58 -0.29
C ASP A 36 -2.84 10.22 0.23
N LEU A 37 -2.85 10.05 1.53
CA LEU A 37 -2.46 8.80 2.19
C LEU A 37 -3.37 7.65 1.76
N ARG A 38 -4.66 7.89 1.77
CA ARG A 38 -5.67 6.92 1.35
C ARG A 38 -5.41 6.46 -0.09
N GLN A 39 -5.23 7.41 -0.99
CA GLN A 39 -4.95 7.12 -2.39
C GLN A 39 -3.68 6.29 -2.55
N GLN A 40 -2.61 6.69 -1.89
CA GLN A 40 -1.34 5.97 -1.95
C GLN A 40 -1.47 4.53 -1.45
N LEU A 41 -2.15 4.33 -0.34
CA LEU A 41 -2.32 3.00 0.24
C LEU A 41 -3.15 2.09 -0.67
N ILE A 42 -4.22 2.61 -1.23
CA ILE A 42 -5.10 1.81 -2.10
C ILE A 42 -4.37 1.42 -3.39
N ILE A 43 -3.69 2.37 -4.03
CA ILE A 43 -2.95 2.10 -5.26
C ILE A 43 -1.80 1.13 -5.01
N HIS A 44 -1.05 1.33 -3.93
CA HIS A 44 0.06 0.44 -3.59
C HIS A 44 -0.42 -1.00 -3.40
N ALA A 45 -1.51 -1.20 -2.67
CA ALA A 45 -2.08 -2.54 -2.48
C ALA A 45 -2.54 -3.15 -3.81
N ARG A 46 -3.16 -2.36 -4.68
CA ARG A 46 -3.63 -2.83 -5.98
C ARG A 46 -2.50 -3.33 -6.86
N ILE A 47 -1.43 -2.56 -6.99
CA ILE A 47 -0.32 -2.98 -7.86
C ILE A 47 0.40 -4.20 -7.29
N GLU A 48 0.48 -4.33 -5.99
CA GLU A 48 1.03 -5.54 -5.37
C GLU A 48 0.16 -6.76 -5.63
N GLU A 49 -1.15 -6.63 -5.44
CA GLU A 49 -2.07 -7.74 -5.59
C GLU A 49 -2.22 -8.19 -7.04
N GLU A 50 -2.21 -7.25 -7.98
CA GLU A 50 -2.40 -7.54 -9.39
C GLU A 50 -1.14 -8.05 -10.07
N ILE A 51 0.02 -7.55 -9.69
CA ILE A 51 1.26 -7.75 -10.46
C ILE A 51 2.38 -8.39 -9.64
N PHE A 52 2.68 -7.82 -8.47
CA PHE A 52 3.87 -8.23 -7.71
C PHE A 52 3.71 -9.59 -7.04
N TYR A 53 2.65 -9.77 -6.27
CA TYR A 53 2.46 -11.02 -5.53
C TYR A 53 2.30 -12.24 -6.46
N PRO A 54 1.57 -12.14 -7.59
CA PRO A 54 1.54 -13.26 -8.51
C PRO A 54 2.92 -13.65 -9.04
N ALA A 55 3.78 -12.67 -9.32
CA ALA A 55 5.13 -12.94 -9.80
C ALA A 55 5.99 -13.60 -8.73
N VAL A 56 5.85 -13.19 -7.48
CA VAL A 56 6.58 -13.82 -6.37
C VAL A 56 6.15 -15.27 -6.19
N ARG A 57 4.84 -15.54 -6.26
CA ARG A 57 4.31 -16.91 -6.19
C ARG A 57 4.85 -17.78 -7.30
N GLU A 58 4.93 -17.25 -8.50
CA GLU A 58 5.44 -18.00 -9.65
C GLU A 58 6.92 -18.33 -9.47
N ALA A 59 7.69 -17.45 -8.87
CA ALA A 59 9.13 -17.65 -8.66
C ALA A 59 9.43 -18.70 -7.59
N ASP A 60 8.64 -18.76 -6.53
CA ASP A 60 8.84 -19.74 -5.44
C ASP A 60 7.51 -19.96 -4.71
N HIS A 61 6.68 -20.79 -5.30
CA HIS A 61 5.34 -21.06 -4.80
C HIS A 61 5.33 -21.52 -3.33
N ASP A 62 6.19 -22.46 -3.00
CA ASP A 62 6.19 -23.06 -1.65
C ASP A 62 6.47 -22.02 -0.57
N LYS A 63 7.44 -21.16 -0.81
CA LYS A 63 7.84 -20.14 0.15
C LYS A 63 6.89 -18.95 0.15
N ALA A 64 6.44 -18.55 -1.02
CA ALA A 64 5.61 -17.36 -1.20
C ALA A 64 4.17 -17.56 -0.77
N GLU A 65 3.62 -18.76 -0.85
CA GLU A 65 2.19 -19.01 -0.62
C GLU A 65 1.72 -18.45 0.73
N LYS A 66 2.41 -18.82 1.80
CA LYS A 66 2.05 -18.34 3.13
C LYS A 66 2.30 -16.84 3.30
N GLN A 67 3.45 -16.38 2.79
CA GLN A 67 3.83 -14.96 2.90
C GLN A 67 2.82 -14.05 2.21
N VAL A 68 2.43 -14.41 0.99
CA VAL A 68 1.48 -13.63 0.20
C VAL A 68 0.08 -13.69 0.83
N LYS A 69 -0.32 -14.86 1.33
CA LYS A 69 -1.61 -15.01 1.98
C LYS A 69 -1.74 -14.10 3.20
N GLU A 70 -0.69 -14.03 4.01
CA GLU A 70 -0.65 -13.13 5.17
C GLU A 70 -0.69 -11.67 4.73
N ALA A 71 0.05 -11.32 3.67
CA ALA A 71 0.06 -9.96 3.14
C ALA A 71 -1.35 -9.54 2.66
N LEU A 72 -2.06 -10.44 1.99
CA LEU A 72 -3.42 -10.15 1.53
C LEU A 72 -4.39 -9.95 2.69
N THR A 73 -4.22 -10.70 3.77
CA THR A 73 -5.01 -10.50 4.99
C THR A 73 -4.73 -9.12 5.60
N GLU A 74 -3.48 -8.73 5.63
CA GLU A 74 -3.09 -7.41 6.16
C GLU A 74 -3.61 -6.28 5.27
N HIS A 75 -3.59 -6.46 3.95
CA HIS A 75 -4.19 -5.50 3.03
C HIS A 75 -5.69 -5.34 3.30
N GLN A 76 -6.38 -6.43 3.55
CA GLN A 76 -7.81 -6.38 3.85
C GLN A 76 -8.09 -5.61 5.14
N GLN A 77 -7.26 -5.80 6.17
CA GLN A 77 -7.37 -5.06 7.42
C GLN A 77 -7.19 -3.56 7.20
N VAL A 78 -6.21 -3.18 6.39
CA VAL A 78 -5.98 -1.78 6.07
C VAL A 78 -7.17 -1.19 5.32
N LYS A 79 -7.73 -1.92 4.36
CA LYS A 79 -8.92 -1.46 3.62
C LYS A 79 -10.10 -1.21 4.56
N GLU A 80 -10.30 -2.10 5.53
CA GLU A 80 -11.36 -1.94 6.52
C GLU A 80 -11.13 -0.72 7.41
N MET A 81 -9.88 -0.47 7.79
CA MET A 81 -9.51 0.72 8.55
C MET A 81 -9.79 1.99 7.75
N LEU A 82 -9.50 1.99 6.45
CA LEU A 82 -9.75 3.14 5.59
C LEU A 82 -11.25 3.41 5.44
N VAL A 83 -12.07 2.38 5.30
CA VAL A 83 -13.52 2.54 5.25
C VAL A 83 -14.03 3.21 6.53
N LYS A 84 -13.55 2.76 7.67
CA LYS A 84 -13.92 3.34 8.96
C LYS A 84 -13.49 4.81 9.05
N LEU A 85 -12.27 5.11 8.65
CA LEU A 85 -11.76 6.47 8.64
C LEU A 85 -12.54 7.37 7.69
N ASP A 86 -12.94 6.87 6.53
CA ASP A 86 -13.77 7.63 5.59
C ASP A 86 -15.08 8.08 6.25
N GLY A 87 -15.67 7.21 7.07
CA GLY A 87 -16.88 7.55 7.81
C GLY A 87 -16.69 8.58 8.91
N MET A 88 -15.44 8.80 9.33
CA MET A 88 -15.08 9.75 10.38
C MET A 88 -14.49 11.05 9.83
N ALA A 89 -14.29 11.17 8.52
CA ALA A 89 -13.50 12.24 7.93
C ALA A 89 -14.20 13.58 7.78
N SER A 90 -15.36 13.74 8.40
CA SER A 90 -16.02 15.04 8.43
C SER A 90 -15.44 15.97 9.50
N GLU A 91 -14.70 15.42 10.46
CA GLU A 91 -14.15 16.16 11.59
C GLU A 91 -12.86 15.48 12.08
N VAL A 92 -11.83 16.27 12.32
CA VAL A 92 -10.57 15.76 12.88
C VAL A 92 -10.63 15.86 14.39
N ASP A 93 -11.25 14.88 15.01
CA ASP A 93 -11.32 14.81 16.47
C ASP A 93 -10.28 13.80 17.01
N ALA A 94 -10.32 13.57 18.32
CA ALA A 94 -9.39 12.64 18.97
C ALA A 94 -9.53 11.22 18.46
N ASP A 95 -10.75 10.79 18.15
CA ASP A 95 -11.00 9.44 17.64
C ASP A 95 -10.41 9.25 16.23
N PHE A 96 -10.55 10.27 15.39
CA PHE A 96 -9.97 10.23 14.05
C PHE A 96 -8.44 10.14 14.13
N ALA A 97 -7.83 11.00 14.96
CA ALA A 97 -6.38 11.00 15.15
C ALA A 97 -5.86 9.66 15.68
N GLU A 98 -6.56 9.09 16.66
CA GLU A 98 -6.20 7.77 17.19
C GLU A 98 -6.32 6.68 16.16
N SER A 99 -7.35 6.74 15.32
CA SER A 99 -7.53 5.76 14.23
C SER A 99 -6.44 5.87 13.18
N ILE A 100 -5.98 7.08 12.87
CA ILE A 100 -4.83 7.29 11.96
C ILE A 100 -3.57 6.66 12.56
N LYS A 101 -3.36 6.83 13.85
CA LYS A 101 -2.20 6.24 14.54
C LYS A 101 -2.22 4.71 14.44
N LYS A 102 -3.38 4.11 14.65
CA LYS A 102 -3.54 2.66 14.52
C LYS A 102 -3.29 2.19 13.09
N LEU A 103 -3.76 2.96 12.12
CA LEU A 103 -3.48 2.67 10.71
C LEU A 103 -1.97 2.68 10.46
N ALA A 104 -1.28 3.69 10.95
CA ALA A 104 0.18 3.80 10.78
C ALA A 104 0.90 2.58 11.36
N GLU A 105 0.50 2.13 12.53
CA GLU A 105 1.09 0.95 13.17
C GLU A 105 0.87 -0.31 12.34
N SER A 106 -0.34 -0.51 11.83
CA SER A 106 -0.66 -1.66 10.99
C SER A 106 0.11 -1.65 9.67
N VAL A 107 0.21 -0.48 9.05
CA VAL A 107 0.94 -0.31 7.80
C VAL A 107 2.43 -0.57 8.02
N GLU A 108 3.01 -0.02 9.09
CA GLU A 108 4.43 -0.21 9.37
C GLU A 108 4.75 -1.69 9.64
N HIS A 109 3.88 -2.38 10.36
CA HIS A 109 4.06 -3.82 10.62
C HIS A 109 4.09 -4.60 9.31
N HIS A 110 3.12 -4.32 8.42
CA HIS A 110 3.07 -4.96 7.11
C HIS A 110 4.31 -4.66 6.26
N VAL A 111 4.73 -3.40 6.24
CA VAL A 111 5.92 -2.98 5.49
C VAL A 111 7.16 -3.74 5.96
N GLN A 112 7.35 -3.86 7.27
CA GLN A 112 8.50 -4.59 7.82
C GLN A 112 8.48 -6.06 7.41
N GLU A 113 7.34 -6.71 7.50
CA GLU A 113 7.23 -8.10 7.08
C GLU A 113 7.48 -8.27 5.59
N GLU A 114 6.92 -7.39 4.78
CA GLU A 114 7.10 -7.46 3.34
C GLU A 114 8.56 -7.29 2.94
N GLU A 115 9.23 -6.30 3.49
CA GLU A 115 10.64 -6.03 3.15
C GLU A 115 11.56 -7.14 3.67
N ASN A 116 11.25 -7.71 4.82
CA ASN A 116 12.08 -8.77 5.41
C ASN A 116 11.84 -10.14 4.80
N ASP A 117 10.63 -10.41 4.35
CA ASP A 117 10.24 -11.76 3.90
C ASP A 117 9.93 -11.83 2.41
N ILE A 118 8.91 -11.10 1.95
CA ILE A 118 8.44 -11.20 0.56
C ILE A 118 9.48 -10.69 -0.41
N PHE A 119 10.11 -9.56 -0.11
CA PHE A 119 11.14 -9.01 -1.00
C PHE A 119 12.35 -9.93 -1.11
N VAL A 120 12.70 -10.63 -0.04
CA VAL A 120 13.78 -11.62 -0.08
C VAL A 120 13.42 -12.78 -1.02
N THR A 121 12.18 -13.30 -0.89
CA THR A 121 11.69 -14.35 -1.78
C THR A 121 11.64 -13.86 -3.23
N ALA A 122 11.25 -12.61 -3.45
CA ALA A 122 11.16 -12.01 -4.78
C ALA A 122 12.50 -11.95 -5.52
N ARG A 123 13.62 -12.00 -4.80
CA ARG A 123 14.95 -12.02 -5.43
C ARG A 123 15.11 -13.20 -6.40
N LYS A 124 14.37 -14.28 -6.17
CA LYS A 124 14.41 -15.45 -7.05
C LYS A 124 13.83 -15.17 -8.43
N ILE A 125 13.07 -14.08 -8.59
CA ILE A 125 12.58 -13.66 -9.90
C ILE A 125 13.74 -13.34 -10.84
N GLY A 126 14.84 -12.80 -10.31
CA GLY A 126 16.02 -12.44 -11.08
C GLY A 126 16.01 -10.97 -11.50
N ASN A 127 17.20 -10.40 -11.63
CA ASN A 127 17.37 -8.95 -11.83
C ASN A 127 16.64 -8.41 -13.07
N LYS A 128 16.74 -9.13 -14.19
CA LYS A 128 16.11 -8.68 -15.44
C LYS A 128 14.60 -8.64 -15.31
N GLN A 129 14.02 -9.70 -14.80
CA GLN A 129 12.56 -9.80 -14.66
C GLN A 129 12.04 -8.86 -13.57
N LEU A 130 12.82 -8.63 -12.50
CA LEU A 130 12.46 -7.64 -11.48
C LEU A 130 12.41 -6.23 -12.07
N GLY A 131 13.33 -5.92 -12.99
CA GLY A 131 13.31 -4.64 -13.69
C GLY A 131 12.07 -4.48 -14.57
N GLU A 132 11.74 -5.50 -15.32
CA GLU A 132 10.54 -5.51 -16.17
C GLU A 132 9.27 -5.39 -15.32
N LEU A 133 9.27 -6.08 -14.19
CA LEU A 133 8.17 -6.03 -13.25
C LEU A 133 8.00 -4.63 -12.66
N GLY A 134 9.12 -3.97 -12.36
CA GLY A 134 9.10 -2.58 -11.89
C GLY A 134 8.45 -1.65 -12.90
N ASP A 135 8.76 -1.83 -14.19
CA ASP A 135 8.15 -1.03 -15.25
C ASP A 135 6.64 -1.27 -15.33
N ARG A 136 6.21 -2.52 -15.19
CA ARG A 136 4.78 -2.86 -15.18
C ARG A 136 4.05 -2.26 -13.99
N LEU A 137 4.69 -2.29 -12.82
CA LEU A 137 4.14 -1.68 -11.61
C LEU A 137 3.96 -0.17 -11.78
N GLN A 138 4.98 0.48 -12.33
CA GLN A 138 4.91 1.93 -12.56
C GLN A 138 3.80 2.29 -13.54
N GLN A 139 3.69 1.54 -14.63
CA GLN A 139 2.65 1.77 -15.62
C GLN A 139 1.26 1.62 -15.01
N ARG A 140 1.04 0.57 -14.24
CA ARG A 140 -0.25 0.35 -13.60
C ARG A 140 -0.55 1.42 -12.55
N LYS A 141 0.46 1.82 -11.79
CA LYS A 141 0.33 2.89 -10.82
C LYS A 141 -0.14 4.18 -11.50
N ASP A 142 0.47 4.55 -12.62
CA ASP A 142 0.11 5.75 -13.36
C ASP A 142 -1.34 5.67 -13.86
N GLN A 143 -1.76 4.51 -14.35
CA GLN A 143 -3.15 4.30 -14.78
C GLN A 143 -4.14 4.50 -13.64
N LEU A 144 -3.82 3.95 -12.46
CA LEU A 144 -4.70 4.07 -11.30
C LEU A 144 -4.75 5.50 -10.77
N MET A 145 -3.64 6.23 -10.84
CA MET A 145 -3.61 7.64 -10.46
C MET A 145 -4.52 8.48 -11.36
N GLU A 146 -4.53 8.21 -12.66
CA GLU A 146 -5.37 8.93 -13.61
C GLU A 146 -6.85 8.60 -13.43
N ALA A 147 -7.19 7.32 -13.20
CA ALA A 147 -8.58 6.87 -13.12
C ALA A 147 -9.28 7.30 -11.83
N GLY A 148 -8.51 7.48 -10.75
CA GLY A 148 -9.08 7.75 -9.43
C GLY A 148 -9.38 6.46 -8.68
N VAL A 149 -8.89 6.38 -7.45
CA VAL A 149 -8.92 5.13 -6.67
C VAL A 149 -10.30 4.70 -6.21
N ASP A 150 -11.20 5.64 -5.98
CA ASP A 150 -12.54 5.30 -5.48
C ASP A 150 -13.30 4.46 -6.47
N GLU A 151 -13.25 4.86 -7.73
CA GLU A 151 -13.90 4.15 -8.81
C GLU A 151 -13.29 2.76 -8.98
N ASP A 152 -11.96 2.68 -9.02
CA ASP A 152 -11.26 1.41 -9.15
C ASP A 152 -11.48 0.50 -7.95
N ALA A 153 -11.49 1.06 -6.74
CA ALA A 153 -11.70 0.27 -5.53
C ALA A 153 -13.09 -0.36 -5.53
N GLN A 154 -14.10 0.35 -6.02
CA GLN A 154 -15.47 -0.14 -6.08
C GLN A 154 -15.64 -1.19 -7.16
N SER A 155 -14.89 -1.10 -8.24
CA SER A 155 -14.98 -2.03 -9.36
C SER A 155 -13.96 -3.16 -9.27
N ALA A 156 -13.25 -3.27 -8.16
CA ALA A 156 -12.20 -4.26 -7.98
C ALA A 156 -12.70 -5.67 -8.25
N PRO A 157 -11.93 -6.46 -8.97
CA PRO A 157 -12.30 -7.85 -9.25
C PRO A 157 -12.39 -8.66 -7.98
N GLN A 158 -13.21 -9.59 -8.04
CA GLN A 158 -13.47 -10.49 -6.93
C GLN A 158 -12.60 -11.74 -7.00
#